data_fb22765c2344b254c1a55d57605dc2ef
#
_entry.id   fb22765c2344b254c1a55d57605dc2ef
#
_cell.length_a   1.000
_cell.length_b   1.000
_cell.length_c   1.000
_cell.angle_alpha   90.00
_cell.angle_beta   90.00
_cell.angle_gamma   90.00
#
_symmetry.space_group_name_H-M   'P 1'
#
loop_
_entity.id
_entity.type
_entity.pdbx_description
1 polymer ?
#
loop_
_entity_poly.entity_id
_entity_poly.type
_entity_poly.pdbx_seq_one_letter_code
_entity_poly.pdbx_strand_id
1 'polypeptide(L)'
;MPSADPSIFRMTIKNEPPTLDGSLATDSVSFTILTNLMEGLTQYDAELNPIPAIAKRWEYSNEGRTITFYLRDDVFWSDGKSVTASDFEYSWKRLLAPETAAQYAYFLFDIKNAFEYNSGTLENSSQVGVRALASDILEVTLKKPVVYFPSIATFMVTFPLRQDIIEKYGDNWTEPGKIVTNGPYLLEKWEHEYKLILKANPQHYEGKPKINEVQIFVIQEPTTALTLYETGELDYIELPPIAIPHYKNSPEYRNKPQLRGYYYGFNITKPPFDNIQVRKALAHSINRSLIPKILKGGELAASSWIPKGMFGYNEGIGSKFNPQKARSLLASAGYPDGKNFPKVTAVFNTGDVNRLVGEYLQEQWKKHLNIEIKFESQEWKVFLSRLDLDPPQIFRLGWGADFPDPDNFMNLFIKTSGNNRLRWANQHYDQLVARGSTLKHPQDRKKVYDEAQVLLTEIEVPMIPLFVSAQNLLVKPYIRGLKTNAMELLYLKRIRIEKAS
;
A
#
# COMPACT_ATOMS: atom_id res chain seq x y z
N MET A 1 13.81 -35.89 1.73
CA MET A 1 13.38 -34.57 1.24
C MET A 1 13.99 -34.39 -0.12
N PRO A 2 13.29 -33.94 -1.16
CA PRO A 2 13.95 -33.61 -2.41
C PRO A 2 15.00 -32.53 -2.10
N SER A 3 16.23 -32.71 -2.56
CA SER A 3 17.26 -31.71 -2.42
C SER A 3 16.79 -30.48 -3.21
N ALA A 4 16.52 -29.36 -2.54
CA ALA A 4 16.19 -28.12 -3.22
C ALA A 4 17.33 -27.79 -4.19
N ASP A 5 17.00 -27.57 -5.45
CA ASP A 5 17.96 -27.04 -6.41
C ASP A 5 18.34 -25.63 -5.90
N PRO A 6 19.61 -25.38 -5.51
CA PRO A 6 20.02 -24.11 -4.93
C PRO A 6 19.95 -22.94 -5.91
N SER A 7 19.57 -23.20 -7.14
CA SER A 7 19.39 -22.20 -8.19
C SER A 7 17.95 -21.77 -8.44
N ILE A 8 16.97 -22.49 -7.88
CA ILE A 8 15.53 -22.25 -8.13
C ILE A 8 14.82 -21.89 -6.83
N PHE A 9 14.12 -20.77 -6.82
CA PHE A 9 13.21 -20.34 -5.75
C PHE A 9 11.75 -20.45 -6.19
N ARG A 10 10.93 -21.11 -5.39
CA ARG A 10 9.53 -21.41 -5.70
C ARG A 10 8.59 -20.72 -4.72
N MET A 11 7.71 -19.89 -5.24
CA MET A 11 6.75 -19.14 -4.45
C MET A 11 5.35 -19.13 -5.08
N THR A 12 4.37 -18.67 -4.31
CA THR A 12 3.00 -18.49 -4.81
C THR A 12 2.57 -17.04 -4.80
N ILE A 13 1.65 -16.74 -5.70
CA ILE A 13 0.76 -15.58 -5.69
C ILE A 13 -0.68 -16.09 -5.71
N LYS A 14 -1.60 -15.35 -5.08
CA LYS A 14 -3.00 -15.77 -4.98
C LYS A 14 -3.77 -15.65 -6.29
N ASN A 15 -3.52 -14.59 -7.04
CA ASN A 15 -4.18 -14.32 -8.31
C ASN A 15 -3.13 -14.02 -9.36
N GLU A 16 -3.49 -14.21 -10.62
CA GLU A 16 -2.68 -13.74 -11.73
C GLU A 16 -2.58 -12.21 -11.73
N PRO A 17 -1.40 -11.61 -12.05
CA PRO A 17 -1.29 -10.17 -12.23
C PRO A 17 -2.19 -9.72 -13.40
N PRO A 18 -3.08 -8.75 -13.19
CA PRO A 18 -3.93 -8.23 -14.27
C PRO A 18 -3.11 -7.59 -15.39
N THR A 19 -1.94 -7.04 -15.05
CA THR A 19 -1.02 -6.41 -16.00
C THR A 19 0.39 -6.32 -15.42
N LEU A 20 1.39 -6.30 -16.30
CA LEU A 20 2.78 -5.94 -15.98
C LEU A 20 3.17 -4.58 -16.60
N ASP A 21 2.19 -3.80 -17.06
CA ASP A 21 2.39 -2.39 -17.40
C ASP A 21 2.37 -1.54 -16.13
N GLY A 22 3.53 -1.00 -15.74
CA GLY A 22 3.67 -0.19 -14.54
C GLY A 22 2.75 1.03 -14.49
N SER A 23 2.38 1.61 -15.65
CA SER A 23 1.44 2.73 -15.68
C SER A 23 -0.01 2.33 -15.39
N LEU A 24 -0.37 1.06 -15.61
CA LEU A 24 -1.74 0.55 -15.46
C LEU A 24 -1.92 -0.35 -14.23
N ALA A 25 -0.82 -0.83 -13.64
CA ALA A 25 -0.86 -1.71 -12.47
C ALA A 25 -1.44 -1.00 -11.25
N THR A 26 -2.34 -1.70 -10.52
CA THR A 26 -3.05 -1.16 -9.34
C THR A 26 -3.12 -2.13 -8.16
N ASP A 27 -2.51 -3.29 -8.28
CA ASP A 27 -2.62 -4.37 -7.31
C ASP A 27 -1.26 -4.89 -6.83
N SER A 28 -1.23 -5.47 -5.63
CA SER A 28 -0.01 -5.94 -4.98
C SER A 28 0.67 -7.11 -5.72
N VAL A 29 -0.08 -7.89 -6.49
CA VAL A 29 0.47 -9.03 -7.24
C VAL A 29 1.31 -8.51 -8.40
N SER A 30 0.75 -7.60 -9.23
CA SER A 30 1.48 -6.90 -10.28
C SER A 30 2.72 -6.19 -9.73
N PHE A 31 2.58 -5.49 -8.61
CA PHE A 31 3.70 -4.77 -7.98
C PHE A 31 4.81 -5.70 -7.49
N THR A 32 4.48 -6.87 -6.93
CA THR A 32 5.49 -7.85 -6.50
C THR A 32 6.34 -8.33 -7.67
N ILE A 33 5.74 -8.54 -8.84
CA ILE A 33 6.48 -8.99 -10.04
C ILE A 33 7.28 -7.82 -10.64
N LEU A 34 6.64 -6.66 -10.80
CA LEU A 34 7.30 -5.45 -11.35
C LEU A 34 8.53 -5.03 -10.53
N THR A 35 8.48 -5.11 -9.19
CA THR A 35 9.63 -4.81 -8.30
C THR A 35 10.85 -5.68 -8.61
N ASN A 36 10.68 -6.83 -9.25
CA ASN A 36 11.77 -7.76 -9.58
C ASN A 36 12.14 -7.76 -11.07
N LEU A 37 11.26 -7.27 -11.95
CA LEU A 37 11.54 -7.09 -13.36
C LEU A 37 12.13 -5.72 -13.69
N MET A 38 11.78 -4.70 -12.91
CA MET A 38 12.14 -3.31 -13.12
C MET A 38 12.72 -2.69 -11.85
N GLU A 39 13.48 -1.61 -11.99
CA GLU A 39 13.95 -0.76 -10.90
C GLU A 39 13.72 0.71 -11.21
N GLY A 40 13.48 1.50 -10.14
CA GLY A 40 13.25 2.94 -10.21
C GLY A 40 14.49 3.77 -9.92
N LEU A 41 14.33 5.08 -9.78
CA LEU A 41 15.42 5.99 -9.41
C LEU A 41 15.99 5.65 -8.02
N THR A 42 15.13 5.25 -7.11
CA THR A 42 15.44 4.90 -5.72
C THR A 42 14.86 3.53 -5.38
N GLN A 43 15.36 2.92 -4.32
CA GLN A 43 14.82 1.68 -3.72
C GLN A 43 14.79 1.83 -2.20
N TYR A 44 14.17 0.89 -1.48
CA TYR A 44 14.17 0.90 -0.03
C TYR A 44 15.27 0.02 0.58
N ASP A 45 15.86 0.50 1.68
CA ASP A 45 16.59 -0.34 2.60
C ASP A 45 15.64 -1.22 3.45
N ALA A 46 16.18 -1.93 4.45
CA ALA A 46 15.38 -2.81 5.30
C ALA A 46 14.47 -2.05 6.28
N GLU A 47 14.80 -0.81 6.55
CA GLU A 47 14.11 0.13 7.44
C GLU A 47 13.12 1.02 6.68
N LEU A 48 12.96 0.79 5.37
CA LEU A 48 12.11 1.56 4.45
C LEU A 48 12.57 3.02 4.26
N ASN A 49 13.86 3.29 4.36
CA ASN A 49 14.41 4.56 3.91
C ASN A 49 14.72 4.49 2.41
N PRO A 50 14.41 5.54 1.63
CA PRO A 50 14.80 5.59 0.22
C PRO A 50 16.32 5.71 0.10
N ILE A 51 16.93 4.80 -0.66
CA ILE A 51 18.36 4.75 -0.97
C ILE A 51 18.58 4.79 -2.48
N PRO A 52 19.78 5.11 -2.96
CA PRO A 52 20.12 5.07 -4.37
C PRO A 52 19.80 3.71 -5.04
N ALA A 53 19.27 3.78 -6.27
CA ALA A 53 19.12 2.66 -7.19
C ALA A 53 19.65 3.07 -8.56
N ILE A 54 18.80 3.28 -9.58
CA ILE A 54 19.26 3.79 -10.89
C ILE A 54 19.82 5.22 -10.76
N ALA A 55 19.25 6.06 -9.90
CA ALA A 55 19.91 7.28 -9.49
C ALA A 55 20.99 6.96 -8.46
N LYS A 56 22.26 7.32 -8.74
CA LYS A 56 23.38 7.21 -7.80
C LYS A 56 23.30 8.24 -6.67
N ARG A 57 22.60 9.36 -6.89
CA ARG A 57 22.33 10.42 -5.92
C ARG A 57 21.23 11.35 -6.43
N TRP A 58 20.70 12.16 -5.54
CA TRP A 58 19.79 13.28 -5.88
C TRP A 58 20.10 14.50 -5.02
N GLU A 59 19.71 15.67 -5.53
CA GLU A 59 19.93 16.95 -4.86
C GLU A 59 18.67 17.80 -4.93
N TYR A 60 18.46 18.58 -3.87
CA TYR A 60 17.38 19.55 -3.82
C TYR A 60 17.94 20.95 -4.08
N SER A 61 17.25 21.73 -4.89
CA SER A 61 17.51 23.15 -5.14
C SER A 61 16.22 23.95 -5.08
N ASN A 62 16.29 25.24 -5.30
CA ASN A 62 15.13 26.13 -5.35
C ASN A 62 14.20 25.95 -4.13
N GLU A 63 14.80 26.03 -2.91
CA GLU A 63 14.10 25.86 -1.63
C GLU A 63 13.39 24.50 -1.46
N GLY A 64 13.81 23.48 -2.21
CA GLY A 64 13.22 22.14 -2.19
C GLY A 64 12.11 21.92 -3.23
N ARG A 65 11.91 22.87 -4.14
CA ARG A 65 10.95 22.76 -5.25
C ARG A 65 11.52 22.10 -6.50
N THR A 66 12.82 21.90 -6.54
CA THR A 66 13.47 21.19 -7.64
C THR A 66 14.27 20.03 -7.07
N ILE A 67 14.13 18.85 -7.67
CA ILE A 67 14.95 17.68 -7.37
C ILE A 67 15.64 17.28 -8.65
N THR A 68 16.97 17.14 -8.58
CA THR A 68 17.77 16.63 -9.69
C THR A 68 18.32 15.27 -9.33
N PHE A 69 17.96 14.26 -10.12
CA PHE A 69 18.47 12.90 -10.01
C PHE A 69 19.62 12.70 -10.99
N TYR A 70 20.73 12.16 -10.51
CA TYR A 70 21.92 11.82 -11.31
C TYR A 70 21.97 10.30 -11.48
N LEU A 71 21.75 9.83 -12.69
CA LEU A 71 21.66 8.41 -13.01
C LEU A 71 23.06 7.77 -13.09
N ARG A 72 23.08 6.48 -12.90
CA ARG A 72 24.23 5.60 -13.15
C ARG A 72 24.40 5.46 -14.66
N ASP A 73 25.61 5.17 -15.10
CA ASP A 73 26.00 4.90 -16.48
C ASP A 73 26.19 3.39 -16.78
N ASP A 74 26.08 2.55 -15.74
CA ASP A 74 26.24 1.10 -15.79
C ASP A 74 24.91 0.33 -15.71
N VAL A 75 23.77 0.99 -15.95
CA VAL A 75 22.43 0.36 -15.97
C VAL A 75 21.95 0.18 -17.41
N PHE A 76 21.60 -1.05 -17.74
CA PHE A 76 21.16 -1.42 -19.08
C PHE A 76 19.78 -2.08 -19.07
N TRP A 77 19.04 -1.85 -20.12
CA TRP A 77 17.88 -2.64 -20.47
C TRP A 77 18.31 -4.05 -20.89
N SER A 78 17.42 -5.02 -20.80
CA SER A 78 17.68 -6.43 -21.17
C SER A 78 18.04 -6.65 -22.63
N ASP A 79 17.81 -5.65 -23.51
CA ASP A 79 18.24 -5.64 -24.90
C ASP A 79 19.63 -4.98 -25.11
N GLY A 80 20.30 -4.58 -24.03
CA GLY A 80 21.63 -3.98 -24.03
C GLY A 80 21.69 -2.47 -24.24
N LYS A 81 20.56 -1.78 -24.43
CA LYS A 81 20.53 -0.31 -24.48
C LYS A 81 20.67 0.26 -23.07
N SER A 82 21.34 1.42 -22.93
CA SER A 82 21.46 2.12 -21.65
C SER A 82 20.09 2.63 -21.16
N VAL A 83 19.87 2.58 -19.85
CA VAL A 83 18.74 3.28 -19.22
C VAL A 83 19.10 4.76 -19.12
N THR A 84 18.19 5.63 -19.53
CA THR A 84 18.40 7.07 -19.60
C THR A 84 17.33 7.87 -18.86
N ALA A 85 17.63 9.13 -18.57
CA ALA A 85 16.67 10.07 -18.01
C ALA A 85 15.42 10.26 -18.90
N SER A 86 15.56 10.09 -20.22
CA SER A 86 14.43 10.16 -21.16
C SER A 86 13.44 9.02 -20.97
N ASP A 87 13.88 7.83 -20.54
CA ASP A 87 12.99 6.72 -20.26
C ASP A 87 12.08 7.01 -19.05
N PHE A 88 12.60 7.72 -18.04
CA PHE A 88 11.81 8.21 -16.90
C PHE A 88 10.88 9.35 -17.30
N GLU A 89 11.36 10.33 -18.07
CA GLU A 89 10.54 11.43 -18.55
C GLU A 89 9.34 10.91 -19.36
N TYR A 90 9.59 9.97 -20.28
CA TYR A 90 8.54 9.32 -21.05
C TYR A 90 7.55 8.57 -20.16
N SER A 91 8.05 7.71 -19.26
CA SER A 91 7.22 6.92 -18.37
C SER A 91 6.29 7.78 -17.52
N TRP A 92 6.81 8.84 -16.91
CA TRP A 92 6.02 9.71 -16.03
C TRP A 92 5.00 10.55 -16.79
N LYS A 93 5.36 11.03 -17.99
CA LYS A 93 4.38 11.70 -18.87
C LYS A 93 3.31 10.76 -19.36
N ARG A 94 3.66 9.50 -19.69
CA ARG A 94 2.69 8.46 -20.05
C ARG A 94 1.75 8.15 -18.89
N LEU A 95 2.27 7.98 -17.66
CA LEU A 95 1.45 7.78 -16.46
C LEU A 95 0.45 8.93 -16.24
N LEU A 96 0.84 10.16 -16.57
CA LEU A 96 0.01 11.36 -16.42
C LEU A 96 -0.90 11.63 -17.62
N ALA A 97 -0.69 10.99 -18.75
CA ALA A 97 -1.46 11.25 -19.96
C ALA A 97 -2.94 10.84 -19.76
N PRO A 98 -3.91 11.72 -20.12
CA PRO A 98 -5.34 11.41 -19.99
C PRO A 98 -5.75 10.10 -20.68
N GLU A 99 -5.17 9.84 -21.84
CA GLU A 99 -5.42 8.64 -22.67
C GLU A 99 -4.96 7.34 -22.01
N THR A 100 -3.96 7.39 -21.11
CA THR A 100 -3.52 6.23 -20.35
C THR A 100 -4.54 5.83 -19.28
N ALA A 101 -5.37 6.77 -18.82
CA ALA A 101 -6.38 6.56 -17.79
C ALA A 101 -5.82 5.87 -16.51
N ALA A 102 -4.57 6.18 -16.18
CA ALA A 102 -3.84 5.55 -15.08
C ALA A 102 -4.42 5.94 -13.72
N GLN A 103 -4.84 4.94 -12.94
CA GLN A 103 -5.42 5.19 -11.61
C GLN A 103 -4.39 5.77 -10.63
N TYR A 104 -3.10 5.45 -10.80
CA TYR A 104 -2.00 5.94 -9.97
C TYR A 104 -1.37 7.25 -10.47
N ALA A 105 -1.96 7.93 -11.45
CA ALA A 105 -1.46 9.24 -11.90
C ALA A 105 -1.29 10.25 -10.76
N TYR A 106 -2.15 10.16 -9.72
CA TYR A 106 -2.10 11.04 -8.54
C TYR A 106 -0.77 10.96 -7.77
N PHE A 107 0.00 9.90 -7.92
CA PHE A 107 1.35 9.75 -7.32
C PHE A 107 2.30 10.87 -7.72
N LEU A 108 2.14 11.39 -8.92
CA LEU A 108 2.97 12.44 -9.48
C LEU A 108 2.32 13.84 -9.44
N PHE A 109 1.18 14.02 -8.77
CA PHE A 109 0.49 15.32 -8.75
C PHE A 109 1.21 16.42 -7.96
N ASP A 110 2.24 16.09 -7.19
CA ASP A 110 3.14 17.08 -6.60
C ASP A 110 4.11 17.69 -7.64
N ILE A 111 4.27 17.09 -8.81
CA ILE A 111 5.02 17.66 -9.93
C ILE A 111 4.22 18.84 -10.53
N LYS A 112 4.93 19.89 -10.87
CA LYS A 112 4.36 21.10 -11.52
C LYS A 112 3.60 20.69 -12.79
N ASN A 113 2.35 21.17 -12.92
CA ASN A 113 1.48 20.96 -14.07
C ASN A 113 1.04 19.48 -14.29
N ALA A 114 1.36 18.56 -13.37
CA ALA A 114 1.01 17.14 -13.53
C ALA A 114 -0.51 16.91 -13.47
N PHE A 115 -1.20 17.50 -12.49
CA PHE A 115 -2.66 17.39 -12.37
C PHE A 115 -3.36 18.07 -13.55
N GLU A 116 -2.90 19.23 -13.95
CA GLU A 116 -3.45 20.01 -15.05
C GLU A 116 -3.34 19.26 -16.37
N TYR A 117 -2.22 18.54 -16.60
CA TYR A 117 -2.04 17.67 -17.76
C TYR A 117 -2.94 16.44 -17.67
N ASN A 118 -2.95 15.75 -16.54
CA ASN A 118 -3.77 14.55 -16.34
C ASN A 118 -5.29 14.83 -16.45
N SER A 119 -5.76 16.01 -16.03
CA SER A 119 -7.17 16.42 -16.15
C SER A 119 -7.55 16.93 -17.53
N GLY A 120 -6.62 17.02 -18.48
CA GLY A 120 -6.85 17.61 -19.80
C GLY A 120 -6.96 19.13 -19.83
N THR A 121 -6.75 19.80 -18.68
CA THR A 121 -6.73 21.29 -18.65
C THR A 121 -5.50 21.86 -19.34
N LEU A 122 -4.40 21.10 -19.36
CA LEU A 122 -3.17 21.37 -20.07
C LEU A 122 -2.93 20.27 -21.11
N GLU A 123 -2.88 20.62 -22.40
CA GLU A 123 -2.68 19.64 -23.48
C GLU A 123 -1.21 19.28 -23.71
N ASN A 124 -0.29 20.21 -23.44
CA ASN A 124 1.12 20.05 -23.78
C ASN A 124 1.94 19.42 -22.65
N SER A 125 2.29 18.14 -22.80
CA SER A 125 3.10 17.38 -21.84
C SER A 125 4.51 17.97 -21.59
N SER A 126 5.04 18.83 -22.51
CA SER A 126 6.35 19.46 -22.31
C SER A 126 6.36 20.49 -21.18
N GLN A 127 5.18 20.92 -20.73
CA GLN A 127 5.03 21.87 -19.60
C GLN A 127 4.94 21.15 -18.24
N VAL A 128 4.84 19.82 -18.22
CA VAL A 128 4.93 19.03 -16.98
C VAL A 128 6.36 19.15 -16.46
N GLY A 129 6.48 19.34 -15.14
CA GLY A 129 7.76 19.61 -14.46
C GLY A 129 8.69 18.41 -14.36
N VAL A 130 8.81 17.56 -15.39
CA VAL A 130 9.80 16.49 -15.49
C VAL A 130 10.54 16.61 -16.79
N ARG A 131 11.90 16.62 -16.73
CA ARG A 131 12.77 16.84 -17.89
C ARG A 131 14.06 16.05 -17.80
N ALA A 132 14.42 15.36 -18.85
CA ALA A 132 15.75 14.84 -19.08
C ALA A 132 16.65 15.99 -19.57
N LEU A 133 17.57 16.47 -18.72
CA LEU A 133 18.51 17.53 -19.09
C LEU A 133 19.72 16.96 -19.86
N ALA A 134 20.06 15.70 -19.58
CA ALA A 134 21.07 14.89 -20.25
C ALA A 134 20.64 13.41 -20.15
N SER A 135 21.39 12.51 -20.79
CA SER A 135 21.11 11.08 -20.71
C SER A 135 21.10 10.54 -19.27
N ASP A 136 21.88 11.13 -18.38
CA ASP A 136 22.08 10.75 -16.99
C ASP A 136 21.54 11.78 -15.97
N ILE A 137 20.80 12.82 -16.40
CA ILE A 137 20.31 13.88 -15.51
C ILE A 137 18.81 14.06 -15.72
N LEU A 138 18.01 13.71 -14.70
CA LEU A 138 16.58 13.96 -14.65
C LEU A 138 16.26 15.08 -13.64
N GLU A 139 15.64 16.15 -14.11
CA GLU A 139 15.17 17.25 -13.27
C GLU A 139 13.65 17.16 -13.06
N VAL A 140 13.23 17.34 -11.82
CA VAL A 140 11.82 17.34 -11.40
C VAL A 140 11.50 18.65 -10.70
N THR A 141 10.60 19.43 -11.27
CA THR A 141 10.08 20.66 -10.65
C THR A 141 8.76 20.35 -9.94
N LEU A 142 8.69 20.65 -8.65
CA LEU A 142 7.52 20.42 -7.79
C LEU A 142 6.67 21.68 -7.60
N LYS A 143 5.39 21.53 -7.35
CA LYS A 143 4.46 22.63 -6.97
C LYS A 143 4.83 23.25 -5.63
N LYS A 144 5.31 22.43 -4.71
CA LYS A 144 5.74 22.78 -3.34
C LYS A 144 6.92 21.88 -2.94
N PRO A 145 7.68 22.21 -1.90
CA PRO A 145 8.66 21.27 -1.34
C PRO A 145 7.98 19.99 -0.87
N VAL A 146 8.51 18.83 -1.27
CA VAL A 146 7.99 17.50 -0.89
C VAL A 146 9.15 16.65 -0.40
N VAL A 147 9.21 16.43 0.91
CA VAL A 147 10.34 15.74 1.56
C VAL A 147 10.36 14.22 1.28
N TYR A 148 9.22 13.65 0.95
CA TYR A 148 9.06 12.21 0.67
C TYR A 148 9.13 11.86 -0.83
N PHE A 149 9.47 12.80 -1.70
CA PHE A 149 9.51 12.53 -3.16
C PHE A 149 10.47 11.39 -3.54
N PRO A 150 11.66 11.21 -2.90
CA PRO A 150 12.48 10.03 -3.15
C PRO A 150 11.79 8.71 -2.82
N SER A 151 10.85 8.68 -1.87
CA SER A 151 10.03 7.50 -1.58
C SER A 151 8.97 7.26 -2.67
N ILE A 152 8.42 8.29 -3.28
CA ILE A 152 7.55 8.17 -4.47
C ILE A 152 8.32 7.49 -5.61
N ALA A 153 9.57 7.89 -5.83
CA ALA A 153 10.43 7.35 -6.90
C ALA A 153 10.88 5.89 -6.69
N THR A 154 10.54 5.26 -5.56
CA THR A 154 10.71 3.81 -5.33
C THR A 154 9.55 2.98 -5.84
N PHE A 155 8.40 3.60 -6.14
CA PHE A 155 7.16 2.89 -6.40
C PHE A 155 7.04 2.49 -7.89
N MET A 156 6.53 1.30 -8.15
CA MET A 156 6.60 0.64 -9.45
C MET A 156 5.96 1.42 -10.59
N VAL A 157 4.96 2.24 -10.31
CA VAL A 157 4.31 3.08 -11.34
C VAL A 157 5.22 4.22 -11.84
N THR A 158 6.31 4.51 -11.11
CA THR A 158 7.31 5.53 -11.48
C THR A 158 8.56 4.95 -12.12
N PHE A 159 8.61 3.64 -12.36
CA PHE A 159 9.74 3.00 -13.02
C PHE A 159 9.85 3.43 -14.48
N PRO A 160 11.05 3.42 -15.07
CA PRO A 160 11.24 3.86 -16.45
C PRO A 160 10.58 2.87 -17.41
N LEU A 161 10.16 3.35 -18.56
CA LEU A 161 9.56 2.55 -19.62
C LEU A 161 10.21 2.86 -20.97
N ARG A 162 10.22 1.87 -21.85
CA ARG A 162 10.75 1.96 -23.21
C ARG A 162 9.66 2.35 -24.19
N GLN A 163 9.70 3.60 -24.67
CA GLN A 163 8.74 4.11 -25.63
C GLN A 163 8.71 3.28 -26.91
N ASP A 164 9.86 2.97 -27.50
CA ASP A 164 9.99 2.21 -28.74
C ASP A 164 9.42 0.79 -28.64
N ILE A 165 9.47 0.17 -27.48
CA ILE A 165 8.90 -1.16 -27.20
C ILE A 165 7.37 -1.08 -27.11
N ILE A 166 6.86 -0.10 -26.37
CA ILE A 166 5.42 0.11 -26.22
C ILE A 166 4.78 0.46 -27.56
N GLU A 167 5.37 1.36 -28.34
CA GLU A 167 4.88 1.74 -29.67
C GLU A 167 4.93 0.55 -30.67
N LYS A 168 5.96 -0.30 -30.57
CA LYS A 168 6.12 -1.45 -31.45
C LYS A 168 5.11 -2.55 -31.19
N TYR A 169 4.78 -2.84 -29.93
CA TYR A 169 4.01 -4.03 -29.55
C TYR A 169 2.61 -3.71 -29.00
N GLY A 170 2.27 -2.42 -28.80
CA GLY A 170 0.98 -2.00 -28.25
C GLY A 170 0.67 -2.71 -26.94
N ASP A 171 -0.56 -3.12 -26.71
CA ASP A 171 -1.02 -3.74 -25.46
C ASP A 171 -0.27 -5.04 -25.10
N ASN A 172 0.44 -5.65 -26.03
CA ASN A 172 1.17 -6.89 -25.83
C ASN A 172 2.65 -6.68 -25.45
N TRP A 173 3.09 -5.45 -25.17
CA TRP A 173 4.50 -5.16 -24.90
C TRP A 173 5.04 -5.84 -23.63
N THR A 174 4.17 -6.22 -22.70
CA THR A 174 4.52 -6.88 -21.43
C THR A 174 4.69 -8.39 -21.52
N GLU A 175 4.39 -8.98 -22.71
CA GLU A 175 4.50 -10.43 -22.92
C GLU A 175 5.95 -10.92 -22.97
N PRO A 176 6.22 -12.20 -22.60
CA PRO A 176 7.53 -12.80 -22.76
C PRO A 176 8.07 -12.66 -24.18
N GLY A 177 9.35 -12.32 -24.30
CA GLY A 177 10.03 -12.08 -25.59
C GLY A 177 9.74 -10.71 -26.22
N LYS A 178 8.84 -9.91 -25.64
CA LYS A 178 8.56 -8.53 -26.07
C LYS A 178 8.98 -7.53 -25.00
N ILE A 179 8.68 -7.82 -23.73
CA ILE A 179 9.04 -6.96 -22.61
C ILE A 179 10.55 -6.78 -22.50
N VAL A 180 10.98 -5.55 -22.31
CA VAL A 180 12.37 -5.18 -22.04
C VAL A 180 12.43 -4.63 -20.62
N THR A 181 13.30 -5.19 -19.79
CA THR A 181 13.38 -4.90 -18.35
C THR A 181 14.76 -4.38 -17.97
N ASN A 182 14.87 -3.67 -16.85
CA ASN A 182 16.13 -3.13 -16.33
C ASN A 182 16.46 -3.64 -14.92
N GLY A 183 15.63 -4.53 -14.40
CA GLY A 183 15.73 -5.05 -13.04
C GLY A 183 16.59 -6.32 -12.93
N PRO A 184 16.60 -6.91 -11.72
CA PRO A 184 17.43 -8.08 -11.42
C PRO A 184 16.98 -9.37 -12.10
N TYR A 185 15.76 -9.44 -12.60
CA TYR A 185 15.23 -10.59 -13.30
C TYR A 185 14.62 -10.22 -14.64
N LEU A 186 14.56 -11.21 -15.54
CA LEU A 186 13.96 -11.17 -16.87
C LEU A 186 12.72 -12.06 -16.87
N LEU A 187 11.65 -11.64 -17.54
CA LEU A 187 10.45 -12.47 -17.74
C LEU A 187 10.73 -13.49 -18.85
N GLU A 188 10.98 -14.73 -18.45
CA GLU A 188 11.27 -15.84 -19.40
C GLU A 188 9.97 -16.45 -19.92
N LYS A 189 9.00 -16.69 -19.03
CA LYS A 189 7.74 -17.34 -19.38
C LYS A 189 6.59 -16.79 -18.54
N TRP A 190 5.43 -16.69 -19.16
CA TRP A 190 4.16 -16.43 -18.50
C TRP A 190 3.11 -17.38 -19.07
N GLU A 191 2.84 -18.44 -18.32
CA GLU A 191 1.74 -19.35 -18.56
C GLU A 191 0.53 -18.84 -17.79
N HIS A 192 -0.35 -18.12 -18.49
CA HIS A 192 -1.52 -17.48 -17.90
C HIS A 192 -2.33 -18.43 -17.01
N GLU A 193 -2.82 -17.93 -15.87
CA GLU A 193 -3.56 -18.65 -14.83
C GLU A 193 -2.80 -19.81 -14.17
N TYR A 194 -1.52 -20.01 -14.49
CA TYR A 194 -0.73 -21.10 -13.96
C TYR A 194 0.59 -20.67 -13.34
N LYS A 195 1.52 -20.08 -14.12
CA LYS A 195 2.88 -19.86 -13.63
C LYS A 195 3.63 -18.79 -14.40
N LEU A 196 4.45 -17.99 -13.68
CA LEU A 196 5.50 -17.15 -14.26
C LEU A 196 6.88 -17.73 -13.94
N ILE A 197 7.82 -17.59 -14.87
CA ILE A 197 9.23 -17.94 -14.69
C ILE A 197 10.07 -16.69 -14.92
N LEU A 198 10.85 -16.33 -13.90
CA LEU A 198 11.81 -15.23 -13.97
C LEU A 198 13.22 -15.82 -13.97
N LYS A 199 14.09 -15.32 -14.86
CA LYS A 199 15.51 -15.66 -14.94
C LYS A 199 16.38 -14.54 -14.42
N ALA A 200 17.43 -14.87 -13.70
CA ALA A 200 18.39 -13.88 -13.21
C ALA A 200 19.01 -13.10 -14.37
N ASN A 201 18.97 -11.76 -14.27
CA ASN A 201 19.63 -10.88 -15.22
C ASN A 201 21.16 -10.90 -14.99
N PRO A 202 21.96 -11.42 -15.93
CA PRO A 202 23.41 -11.50 -15.76
C PRO A 202 24.10 -10.13 -15.83
N GLN A 203 23.42 -9.14 -16.40
CA GLN A 203 23.93 -7.77 -16.62
C GLN A 203 23.42 -6.77 -15.58
N HIS A 204 22.76 -7.24 -14.51
CA HIS A 204 22.27 -6.33 -13.47
C HIS A 204 23.42 -5.61 -12.78
N TYR A 205 23.33 -4.29 -12.60
CA TYR A 205 24.43 -3.44 -12.11
C TYR A 205 24.91 -3.76 -10.69
N GLU A 206 24.05 -4.33 -9.82
CA GLU A 206 24.47 -4.85 -8.51
C GLU A 206 25.07 -6.27 -8.60
N GLY A 207 25.25 -6.81 -9.79
CA GLY A 207 25.67 -8.16 -10.07
C GLY A 207 24.51 -9.14 -10.23
N LYS A 208 24.80 -10.28 -10.86
CA LYS A 208 23.83 -11.33 -11.11
C LYS A 208 23.22 -11.84 -9.80
N PRO A 209 21.86 -11.89 -9.66
CA PRO A 209 21.20 -12.53 -8.51
C PRO A 209 21.69 -13.95 -8.23
N LYS A 210 21.71 -14.35 -6.96
CA LYS A 210 22.17 -15.71 -6.55
C LYS A 210 21.18 -16.80 -6.91
N ILE A 211 19.89 -16.47 -7.01
CA ILE A 211 18.84 -17.36 -7.52
C ILE A 211 18.80 -17.21 -9.03
N ASN A 212 19.07 -18.31 -9.77
CA ASN A 212 19.07 -18.27 -11.23
C ASN A 212 17.66 -18.24 -11.83
N GLU A 213 16.71 -18.86 -11.15
CA GLU A 213 15.34 -18.98 -11.61
C GLU A 213 14.36 -18.79 -10.45
N VAL A 214 13.31 -18.01 -10.67
CA VAL A 214 12.17 -17.88 -9.76
C VAL A 214 10.94 -18.44 -10.46
N GLN A 215 10.28 -19.40 -9.83
CA GLN A 215 9.02 -19.95 -10.26
C GLN A 215 7.90 -19.42 -9.37
N ILE A 216 6.95 -18.68 -9.96
CA ILE A 216 5.83 -18.05 -9.27
C ILE A 216 4.56 -18.74 -9.71
N PHE A 217 3.97 -19.55 -8.84
CA PHE A 217 2.74 -20.29 -9.13
C PHE A 217 1.50 -19.49 -8.74
N VAL A 218 0.49 -19.49 -9.59
CA VAL A 218 -0.83 -18.91 -9.31
C VAL A 218 -1.66 -19.94 -8.57
N ILE A 219 -1.85 -19.77 -7.25
CA ILE A 219 -2.61 -20.70 -6.41
C ILE A 219 -3.62 -19.94 -5.57
N GLN A 220 -4.90 -20.03 -5.95
CA GLN A 220 -5.98 -19.28 -5.31
C GLN A 220 -6.32 -19.82 -3.91
N GLU A 221 -6.24 -21.15 -3.72
CA GLU A 221 -6.59 -21.81 -2.46
C GLU A 221 -5.40 -21.88 -1.51
N PRO A 222 -5.40 -21.13 -0.38
CA PRO A 222 -4.26 -21.07 0.53
C PRO A 222 -3.89 -22.43 1.16
N THR A 223 -4.87 -23.34 1.33
CA THR A 223 -4.62 -24.68 1.85
C THR A 223 -3.88 -25.57 0.86
N THR A 224 -4.10 -25.39 -0.44
CA THR A 224 -3.32 -26.07 -1.49
C THR A 224 -1.86 -25.57 -1.45
N ALA A 225 -1.65 -24.25 -1.35
CA ALA A 225 -0.30 -23.69 -1.21
C ALA A 225 0.43 -24.23 0.03
N LEU A 226 -0.29 -24.38 1.16
CA LEU A 226 0.25 -24.95 2.39
C LEU A 226 0.68 -26.41 2.18
N THR A 227 -0.14 -27.23 1.55
CA THR A 227 0.20 -28.64 1.25
C THR A 227 1.45 -28.74 0.37
N LEU A 228 1.55 -27.95 -0.69
CA LEU A 228 2.74 -27.91 -1.56
C LEU A 228 4.00 -27.42 -0.83
N TYR A 229 3.82 -26.51 0.11
CA TYR A 229 4.92 -26.08 0.99
C TYR A 229 5.38 -27.23 1.90
N GLU A 230 4.45 -27.94 2.54
CA GLU A 230 4.75 -29.07 3.43
C GLU A 230 5.44 -30.22 2.70
N THR A 231 5.03 -30.52 1.47
CA THR A 231 5.64 -31.54 0.61
C THR A 231 6.98 -31.12 0.00
N GLY A 232 7.38 -29.83 0.13
CA GLY A 232 8.66 -29.31 -0.35
C GLY A 232 8.66 -28.87 -1.81
N GLU A 233 7.49 -28.66 -2.39
CA GLU A 233 7.32 -28.16 -3.75
C GLU A 233 7.36 -26.63 -3.82
N LEU A 234 7.17 -25.96 -2.66
CA LEU A 234 7.27 -24.51 -2.51
C LEU A 234 8.27 -24.13 -1.39
N ASP A 235 8.93 -23.03 -1.57
CA ASP A 235 9.94 -22.49 -0.66
C ASP A 235 9.41 -21.33 0.19
N TYR A 236 8.35 -20.67 -0.28
CA TYR A 236 7.73 -19.48 0.31
C TYR A 236 6.23 -19.44 0.02
N ILE A 237 5.43 -19.20 1.06
CA ILE A 237 3.99 -18.99 0.94
C ILE A 237 3.49 -17.95 1.93
N GLU A 238 2.35 -17.33 1.64
CA GLU A 238 1.52 -16.68 2.63
C GLU A 238 0.78 -17.75 3.46
N LEU A 239 0.89 -17.66 4.79
CA LEU A 239 0.30 -18.65 5.70
C LEU A 239 -1.20 -18.39 5.89
N PRO A 240 -2.10 -19.35 5.59
CA PRO A 240 -3.52 -19.17 5.85
C PRO A 240 -3.78 -18.95 7.35
N PRO A 241 -4.70 -18.03 7.71
CA PRO A 241 -4.96 -17.68 9.11
C PRO A 241 -5.29 -18.88 10.00
N ILE A 242 -6.01 -19.86 9.47
CA ILE A 242 -6.38 -21.09 10.21
C ILE A 242 -5.16 -21.91 10.64
N ALA A 243 -4.06 -21.85 9.91
CA ALA A 243 -2.84 -22.61 10.20
C ALA A 243 -1.85 -21.86 11.13
N ILE A 244 -2.04 -20.55 11.36
CA ILE A 244 -1.15 -19.75 12.21
C ILE A 244 -0.91 -20.36 13.60
N PRO A 245 -1.94 -20.87 14.33
CA PRO A 245 -1.72 -21.47 15.65
C PRO A 245 -0.78 -22.67 15.63
N HIS A 246 -0.74 -23.42 14.52
CA HIS A 246 0.16 -24.57 14.35
C HIS A 246 1.61 -24.12 14.14
N TYR A 247 1.82 -23.10 13.29
CA TYR A 247 3.16 -22.68 12.86
C TYR A 247 3.80 -21.56 13.69
N LYS A 248 3.06 -20.87 14.56
CA LYS A 248 3.55 -19.67 15.29
C LYS A 248 4.88 -19.85 16.04
N ASN A 249 5.23 -21.06 16.42
CA ASN A 249 6.47 -21.41 17.12
C ASN A 249 7.50 -22.08 16.19
N SER A 250 7.18 -22.26 14.92
CA SER A 250 8.09 -22.84 13.93
C SER A 250 9.19 -21.86 13.57
N PRO A 251 10.45 -22.32 13.37
CA PRO A 251 11.52 -21.48 12.84
C PRO A 251 11.28 -21.04 11.38
N GLU A 252 10.34 -21.67 10.68
CA GLU A 252 9.91 -21.30 9.33
C GLU A 252 8.92 -20.14 9.31
N TYR A 253 8.24 -19.88 10.43
CA TYR A 253 7.23 -18.84 10.51
C TYR A 253 7.86 -17.45 10.61
N ARG A 254 7.34 -16.54 9.81
CA ARG A 254 7.68 -15.11 9.83
C ARG A 254 6.41 -14.30 9.99
N ASN A 255 6.40 -13.42 10.98
CA ASN A 255 5.32 -12.46 11.20
C ASN A 255 5.91 -11.04 11.20
N LYS A 256 5.24 -10.13 10.54
CA LYS A 256 5.61 -8.71 10.51
C LYS A 256 4.36 -7.84 10.49
N PRO A 257 4.18 -6.92 11.45
CA PRO A 257 3.17 -5.86 11.33
C PRO A 257 3.39 -5.06 10.05
N GLN A 258 2.28 -4.76 9.37
CA GLN A 258 2.28 -4.04 8.10
C GLN A 258 2.02 -2.54 8.32
N LEU A 259 2.43 -1.70 7.38
CA LEU A 259 1.94 -0.33 7.29
C LEU A 259 0.55 -0.33 6.63
N ARG A 260 -0.41 -1.03 7.27
CA ARG A 260 -1.78 -1.21 6.77
C ARG A 260 -2.77 -1.03 7.92
N GLY A 261 -3.50 0.08 7.89
CA GLY A 261 -4.55 0.39 8.83
C GLY A 261 -5.91 -0.16 8.42
N TYR A 262 -6.69 -0.62 9.39
CA TYR A 262 -8.06 -1.10 9.23
C TYR A 262 -9.00 -0.19 10.03
N TYR A 263 -10.08 0.28 9.40
CA TYR A 263 -11.02 1.20 10.03
C TYR A 263 -12.46 0.93 9.64
N TYR A 264 -13.39 1.45 10.47
CA TYR A 264 -14.78 1.67 10.10
C TYR A 264 -15.02 3.17 9.93
N GLY A 265 -15.57 3.56 8.79
CA GLY A 265 -15.89 4.93 8.44
C GLY A 265 -17.38 5.21 8.59
N PHE A 266 -17.71 6.48 8.87
CA PHE A 266 -19.05 7.00 8.87
C PHE A 266 -19.28 7.91 7.67
N ASN A 267 -20.41 7.73 6.98
CA ASN A 267 -20.89 8.76 6.08
C ASN A 267 -21.55 9.85 6.92
N ILE A 268 -20.81 10.94 7.17
CA ILE A 268 -21.27 12.00 8.08
C ILE A 268 -22.45 12.83 7.54
N THR A 269 -22.87 12.63 6.30
CA THR A 269 -24.04 13.29 5.72
C THR A 269 -25.34 12.53 5.99
N LYS A 270 -25.24 11.32 6.57
CA LYS A 270 -26.39 10.45 6.83
C LYS A 270 -26.67 10.32 8.33
N PRO A 271 -27.88 10.68 8.81
CA PRO A 271 -28.27 10.45 10.19
C PRO A 271 -28.16 8.97 10.59
N PRO A 272 -27.79 8.66 11.86
CA PRO A 272 -27.47 9.57 12.94
C PRO A 272 -25.98 9.99 12.99
N PHE A 273 -25.18 9.73 11.92
CA PHE A 273 -23.73 9.96 11.90
C PHE A 273 -23.33 11.39 11.50
N ASP A 274 -24.29 12.25 11.16
CA ASP A 274 -24.16 13.71 11.15
C ASP A 274 -23.89 14.27 12.57
N ASN A 275 -24.37 13.57 13.61
CA ASN A 275 -24.13 13.94 15.01
C ASN A 275 -22.79 13.36 15.51
N ILE A 276 -21.87 14.26 15.88
CA ILE A 276 -20.54 13.92 16.38
C ILE A 276 -20.57 13.11 17.69
N GLN A 277 -21.57 13.33 18.57
CA GLN A 277 -21.69 12.60 19.83
C GLN A 277 -21.99 11.12 19.58
N VAL A 278 -22.78 10.79 18.56
CA VAL A 278 -23.03 9.43 18.13
C VAL A 278 -21.73 8.75 17.67
N ARG A 279 -20.96 9.40 16.80
CA ARG A 279 -19.70 8.85 16.30
C ARG A 279 -18.71 8.60 17.44
N LYS A 280 -18.56 9.55 18.35
CA LYS A 280 -17.74 9.40 19.56
C LYS A 280 -18.23 8.29 20.49
N ALA A 281 -19.54 8.15 20.68
CA ALA A 281 -20.12 7.08 21.49
C ALA A 281 -19.73 5.70 20.95
N LEU A 282 -19.88 5.49 19.64
CA LEU A 282 -19.47 4.24 19.00
C LEU A 282 -17.98 3.98 19.15
N ALA A 283 -17.12 5.00 18.97
CA ALA A 283 -15.68 4.86 19.09
C ALA A 283 -15.21 4.50 20.51
N HIS A 284 -15.81 5.11 21.55
CA HIS A 284 -15.47 4.84 22.96
C HIS A 284 -16.03 3.52 23.50
N SER A 285 -16.98 2.89 22.81
CA SER A 285 -17.58 1.61 23.24
C SER A 285 -16.80 0.39 22.76
N ILE A 286 -15.76 0.54 21.93
CA ILE A 286 -15.00 -0.57 21.35
C ILE A 286 -13.69 -0.83 22.13
N ASN A 287 -13.53 -2.03 22.67
CA ASN A 287 -12.27 -2.47 23.24
C ASN A 287 -11.34 -3.05 22.17
N ARG A 288 -10.53 -2.20 21.56
CA ARG A 288 -9.64 -2.59 20.46
C ARG A 288 -8.59 -3.64 20.86
N SER A 289 -8.20 -3.71 22.15
CA SER A 289 -7.18 -4.66 22.61
C SER A 289 -7.61 -6.14 22.49
N LEU A 290 -8.90 -6.41 22.30
CA LEU A 290 -9.41 -7.76 22.10
C LEU A 290 -9.35 -8.20 20.63
N ILE A 291 -9.29 -7.29 19.66
CA ILE A 291 -9.28 -7.62 18.23
C ILE A 291 -8.09 -8.53 17.86
N PRO A 292 -6.83 -8.24 18.24
CA PRO A 292 -5.71 -9.14 17.98
C PRO A 292 -5.87 -10.53 18.60
N LYS A 293 -6.59 -10.63 19.73
CA LYS A 293 -6.85 -11.93 20.39
C LYS A 293 -7.89 -12.76 19.65
N ILE A 294 -8.79 -12.09 18.92
CA ILE A 294 -9.81 -12.74 18.08
C ILE A 294 -9.20 -13.20 16.76
N LEU A 295 -8.42 -12.33 16.13
CA LEU A 295 -7.84 -12.57 14.81
C LEU A 295 -6.63 -13.52 14.86
N LYS A 296 -5.79 -13.43 15.89
CA LYS A 296 -4.62 -14.29 16.17
C LYS A 296 -3.53 -14.28 15.10
N GLY A 297 -3.54 -13.32 14.19
CA GLY A 297 -2.59 -13.19 13.09
C GLY A 297 -1.42 -12.23 13.36
N GLY A 298 -1.25 -11.75 14.61
CA GLY A 298 -0.18 -10.79 14.95
C GLY A 298 -0.55 -9.33 14.68
N GLU A 299 -1.82 -9.05 14.43
CA GLU A 299 -2.36 -7.70 14.32
C GLU A 299 -2.06 -6.87 15.56
N LEU A 300 -1.96 -5.56 15.41
CA LEU A 300 -1.75 -4.63 16.51
C LEU A 300 -2.98 -3.71 16.67
N ALA A 301 -3.57 -3.70 17.86
CA ALA A 301 -4.67 -2.79 18.15
C ALA A 301 -4.23 -1.33 17.90
N ALA A 302 -5.08 -0.54 17.23
CA ALA A 302 -4.78 0.84 16.89
C ALA A 302 -5.95 1.78 17.20
N SER A 303 -5.64 2.90 17.86
CA SER A 303 -6.57 4.02 18.07
C SER A 303 -6.17 5.25 17.26
N SER A 304 -4.88 5.41 16.94
CA SER A 304 -4.35 6.39 15.99
C SER A 304 -4.45 5.87 14.56
N TRP A 305 -4.39 6.76 13.58
CA TRP A 305 -4.51 6.36 12.17
C TRP A 305 -3.16 6.05 11.52
N ILE A 306 -2.11 6.81 11.83
CA ILE A 306 -0.76 6.49 11.35
C ILE A 306 -0.31 5.18 12.01
N PRO A 307 0.04 4.13 11.22
CA PRO A 307 0.33 2.82 11.76
C PRO A 307 1.66 2.77 12.53
N LYS A 308 1.74 1.85 13.50
CA LYS A 308 2.98 1.58 14.24
C LYS A 308 4.08 1.14 13.28
N GLY A 309 5.26 1.73 13.42
CA GLY A 309 6.41 1.51 12.54
C GLY A 309 6.59 2.59 11.47
N MET A 310 5.63 3.49 11.33
CA MET A 310 5.73 4.67 10.45
C MET A 310 6.10 5.91 11.28
N PHE A 311 6.91 6.80 10.69
CA PHE A 311 7.12 8.14 11.25
C PHE A 311 5.77 8.81 11.54
N GLY A 312 5.66 9.55 12.63
CA GLY A 312 4.38 10.19 13.03
C GLY A 312 3.44 9.29 13.83
N TYR A 313 3.73 7.98 14.00
CA TYR A 313 2.96 7.13 14.90
C TYR A 313 2.96 7.68 16.33
N ASN A 314 1.79 7.63 16.98
CA ASN A 314 1.62 8.04 18.37
C ASN A 314 0.51 7.21 19.03
N GLU A 315 0.90 6.28 19.93
CA GLU A 315 -0.05 5.40 20.65
C GLU A 315 -0.92 6.16 21.67
N GLY A 316 -0.49 7.37 22.06
CA GLY A 316 -1.25 8.24 22.94
C GLY A 316 -2.54 8.76 22.35
N ILE A 317 -2.60 8.83 21.00
CA ILE A 317 -3.71 9.43 20.24
C ILE A 317 -4.84 8.40 19.98
N GLY A 318 -6.06 8.93 19.91
CA GLY A 318 -7.27 8.23 19.52
C GLY A 318 -8.24 7.94 20.65
N SER A 319 -9.49 7.74 20.30
CA SER A 319 -10.57 7.47 21.25
C SER A 319 -10.30 6.21 22.06
N LYS A 320 -10.12 6.34 23.36
CA LYS A 320 -9.86 5.21 24.28
C LYS A 320 -11.17 4.51 24.67
N PHE A 321 -11.09 3.21 24.95
CA PHE A 321 -12.25 2.45 25.43
C PHE A 321 -12.74 2.98 26.77
N ASN A 322 -13.98 3.48 26.77
CA ASN A 322 -14.65 4.02 27.96
C ASN A 322 -16.17 3.89 27.79
N PRO A 323 -16.78 2.77 28.20
CA PRO A 323 -18.20 2.52 28.04
C PRO A 323 -19.11 3.52 28.79
N GLN A 324 -18.64 4.05 29.92
CA GLN A 324 -19.42 5.07 30.66
C GLN A 324 -19.53 6.36 29.86
N LYS A 325 -18.39 6.85 29.36
CA LYS A 325 -18.35 8.02 28.47
C LYS A 325 -19.15 7.78 27.21
N ALA A 326 -19.08 6.58 26.63
CA ALA A 326 -19.85 6.20 25.43
C ALA A 326 -21.35 6.33 25.66
N ARG A 327 -21.88 5.80 26.78
CA ARG A 327 -23.31 5.94 27.15
C ARG A 327 -23.71 7.39 27.36
N SER A 328 -22.91 8.18 28.06
CA SER A 328 -23.18 9.60 28.29
C SER A 328 -23.27 10.39 26.97
N LEU A 329 -22.33 10.12 26.04
CA LEU A 329 -22.33 10.75 24.72
C LEU A 329 -23.56 10.36 23.88
N LEU A 330 -23.95 9.08 23.91
CA LEU A 330 -25.13 8.60 23.20
C LEU A 330 -26.43 9.20 23.77
N ALA A 331 -26.51 9.29 25.10
CA ALA A 331 -27.65 9.93 25.78
C ALA A 331 -27.76 11.43 25.43
N SER A 332 -26.62 12.15 25.39
CA SER A 332 -26.61 13.57 24.99
C SER A 332 -26.97 13.78 23.52
N ALA A 333 -26.79 12.75 22.68
CA ALA A 333 -27.25 12.74 21.29
C ALA A 333 -28.76 12.45 21.12
N GLY A 334 -29.50 12.23 22.22
CA GLY A 334 -30.94 11.95 22.19
C GLY A 334 -31.31 10.47 22.28
N TYR A 335 -30.33 9.57 22.51
CA TYR A 335 -30.54 8.11 22.54
C TYR A 335 -30.15 7.49 23.90
N PRO A 336 -30.78 7.91 25.02
CA PRO A 336 -30.46 7.36 26.34
C PRO A 336 -30.72 5.85 26.37
N ASP A 337 -29.71 5.06 26.83
CA ASP A 337 -29.75 3.60 26.85
C ASP A 337 -30.08 2.95 25.50
N GLY A 338 -29.72 3.62 24.39
CA GLY A 338 -30.00 3.16 23.03
C GLY A 338 -31.47 3.31 22.59
N LYS A 339 -32.33 3.89 23.43
CA LYS A 339 -33.75 4.06 23.09
C LYS A 339 -33.91 4.95 21.86
N ASN A 340 -34.79 4.51 20.95
CA ASN A 340 -35.11 5.24 19.70
C ASN A 340 -33.91 5.39 18.75
N PHE A 341 -32.80 4.66 18.96
CA PHE A 341 -31.68 4.66 17.99
C PHE A 341 -32.21 4.10 16.65
N PRO A 342 -31.98 4.78 15.52
CA PRO A 342 -32.51 4.35 14.24
C PRO A 342 -31.90 3.01 13.77
N LYS A 343 -32.60 2.33 12.87
CA LYS A 343 -32.04 1.16 12.18
C LYS A 343 -30.88 1.59 11.31
N VAL A 344 -29.71 1.00 11.55
CA VAL A 344 -28.48 1.29 10.84
C VAL A 344 -27.92 0.01 10.27
N THR A 345 -27.36 0.10 9.07
CA THR A 345 -26.62 -0.99 8.43
C THR A 345 -25.16 -0.60 8.26
N ALA A 346 -24.26 -1.45 8.76
CA ALA A 346 -22.83 -1.39 8.49
C ALA A 346 -22.49 -2.36 7.35
N VAL A 347 -21.70 -1.92 6.39
CA VAL A 347 -21.36 -2.73 5.21
C VAL A 347 -19.87 -2.99 5.16
N PHE A 348 -19.49 -4.23 4.80
CA PHE A 348 -18.10 -4.64 4.60
C PHE A 348 -17.99 -5.53 3.36
N ASN A 349 -16.79 -5.63 2.77
CA ASN A 349 -16.55 -6.59 1.69
C ASN A 349 -16.35 -8.01 2.24
N THR A 350 -16.78 -9.02 1.49
CA THR A 350 -16.68 -10.43 1.86
C THR A 350 -15.25 -10.82 2.28
N GLY A 351 -15.15 -11.56 3.37
CA GLY A 351 -13.89 -12.04 3.94
C GLY A 351 -14.03 -12.40 5.42
N ASP A 352 -13.31 -13.44 5.87
CA ASP A 352 -13.42 -13.96 7.24
C ASP A 352 -13.00 -12.95 8.30
N VAL A 353 -11.90 -12.23 8.08
CA VAL A 353 -11.46 -11.18 9.00
C VAL A 353 -12.52 -10.10 9.14
N ASN A 354 -13.13 -9.67 8.03
CA ASN A 354 -14.17 -8.64 8.04
C ASN A 354 -15.42 -9.10 8.78
N ARG A 355 -15.81 -10.37 8.60
CA ARG A 355 -16.94 -10.99 9.30
C ARG A 355 -16.69 -11.05 10.81
N LEU A 356 -15.53 -11.58 11.24
CA LEU A 356 -15.17 -11.67 12.66
C LEU A 356 -15.13 -10.30 13.35
N VAL A 357 -14.54 -9.30 12.68
CA VAL A 357 -14.50 -7.93 13.21
C VAL A 357 -15.90 -7.31 13.25
N GLY A 358 -16.72 -7.52 12.22
CA GLY A 358 -18.11 -7.06 12.20
C GLY A 358 -18.95 -7.63 13.34
N GLU A 359 -18.90 -8.94 13.56
CA GLU A 359 -19.57 -9.63 14.68
C GLU A 359 -19.09 -9.08 16.03
N TYR A 360 -17.78 -8.87 16.19
CA TYR A 360 -17.22 -8.29 17.39
C TYR A 360 -17.73 -6.86 17.65
N LEU A 361 -17.77 -5.99 16.63
CA LEU A 361 -18.28 -4.62 16.77
C LEU A 361 -19.76 -4.62 17.12
N GLN A 362 -20.56 -5.49 16.49
CA GLN A 362 -21.99 -5.63 16.79
C GLN A 362 -22.20 -5.99 18.27
N GLU A 363 -21.43 -6.96 18.79
CA GLU A 363 -21.47 -7.31 20.21
C GLU A 363 -21.09 -6.14 21.12
N GLN A 364 -20.00 -5.40 20.81
CA GLN A 364 -19.54 -4.27 21.61
C GLN A 364 -20.60 -3.15 21.67
N TRP A 365 -21.21 -2.81 20.55
CA TRP A 365 -22.24 -1.78 20.48
C TRP A 365 -23.54 -2.23 21.19
N LYS A 366 -23.93 -3.48 21.03
CA LYS A 366 -25.08 -4.03 21.79
C LYS A 366 -24.80 -4.02 23.30
N LYS A 367 -23.68 -4.53 23.73
CA LYS A 367 -23.29 -4.66 25.15
C LYS A 367 -23.15 -3.31 25.86
N HIS A 368 -22.51 -2.34 25.21
CA HIS A 368 -22.13 -1.10 25.87
C HIS A 368 -23.08 0.06 25.62
N LEU A 369 -23.84 0.05 24.55
CA LEU A 369 -24.73 1.14 24.13
C LEU A 369 -26.19 0.68 24.00
N ASN A 370 -26.47 -0.62 24.07
CA ASN A 370 -27.78 -1.22 23.85
C ASN A 370 -28.40 -0.86 22.49
N ILE A 371 -27.57 -0.73 21.45
CA ILE A 371 -28.01 -0.47 20.06
C ILE A 371 -27.75 -1.68 19.18
N GLU A 372 -28.61 -1.88 18.18
CA GLU A 372 -28.48 -2.94 17.20
C GLU A 372 -28.11 -2.36 15.84
N ILE A 373 -26.96 -2.77 15.31
CA ILE A 373 -26.50 -2.41 13.98
C ILE A 373 -26.45 -3.67 13.13
N LYS A 374 -27.18 -3.65 12.01
CA LYS A 374 -27.14 -4.78 11.05
C LYS A 374 -25.83 -4.72 10.27
N PHE A 375 -25.23 -5.88 10.03
CA PHE A 375 -24.04 -6.00 9.19
C PHE A 375 -24.38 -6.73 7.88
N GLU A 376 -23.88 -6.20 6.76
CA GLU A 376 -24.07 -6.77 5.43
C GLU A 376 -22.70 -6.93 4.74
N SER A 377 -22.46 -8.11 4.15
CA SER A 377 -21.29 -8.35 3.31
C SER A 377 -21.64 -8.15 1.83
N GLN A 378 -20.71 -7.62 1.06
CA GLN A 378 -20.83 -7.45 -0.38
C GLN A 378 -19.56 -7.93 -1.09
N GLU A 379 -19.71 -8.37 -2.33
CA GLU A 379 -18.57 -8.65 -3.19
C GLU A 379 -17.73 -7.36 -3.38
N TRP A 380 -16.41 -7.52 -3.55
CA TRP A 380 -15.48 -6.40 -3.51
C TRP A 380 -15.77 -5.29 -4.53
N LYS A 381 -16.02 -5.63 -5.81
CA LYS A 381 -16.28 -4.63 -6.85
C LYS A 381 -17.59 -3.90 -6.62
N VAL A 382 -18.63 -4.63 -6.20
CA VAL A 382 -19.94 -4.06 -5.84
C VAL A 382 -19.79 -3.12 -4.64
N PHE A 383 -19.03 -3.53 -3.65
CA PHE A 383 -18.76 -2.73 -2.44
C PHE A 383 -18.03 -1.43 -2.79
N LEU A 384 -16.96 -1.47 -3.61
CA LEU A 384 -16.24 -0.27 -4.03
C LEU A 384 -17.13 0.68 -4.83
N SER A 385 -17.88 0.18 -5.81
CA SER A 385 -18.83 0.99 -6.58
C SER A 385 -19.86 1.70 -5.66
N ARG A 386 -20.37 1.00 -4.64
CA ARG A 386 -21.27 1.59 -3.66
C ARG A 386 -20.61 2.69 -2.84
N LEU A 387 -19.34 2.50 -2.43
CA LEU A 387 -18.58 3.52 -1.68
C LEU A 387 -18.32 4.78 -2.50
N ASP A 388 -18.14 4.65 -3.81
CA ASP A 388 -17.88 5.78 -4.69
C ASP A 388 -19.17 6.57 -4.99
N LEU A 389 -20.27 5.88 -5.25
CA LEU A 389 -21.55 6.49 -5.63
C LEU A 389 -22.32 7.02 -4.42
N ASP A 390 -22.64 6.15 -3.46
CA ASP A 390 -23.43 6.46 -2.27
C ASP A 390 -22.96 5.65 -1.06
N PRO A 391 -21.90 6.09 -0.34
CA PRO A 391 -21.39 5.38 0.81
C PRO A 391 -22.47 5.05 1.84
N PRO A 392 -22.50 3.80 2.38
CA PRO A 392 -23.40 3.43 3.48
C PRO A 392 -23.19 4.32 4.70
N GLN A 393 -24.14 4.28 5.64
CA GLN A 393 -24.03 5.01 6.92
C GLN A 393 -22.75 4.62 7.69
N ILE A 394 -22.44 3.32 7.74
CA ILE A 394 -21.19 2.77 8.28
C ILE A 394 -20.61 1.83 7.23
N PHE A 395 -19.31 1.89 7.04
CA PHE A 395 -18.62 0.96 6.15
C PHE A 395 -17.21 0.62 6.66
N ARG A 396 -16.77 -0.57 6.31
CA ARG A 396 -15.41 -1.03 6.56
C ARG A 396 -14.50 -0.57 5.43
N LEU A 397 -13.30 -0.09 5.75
CA LEU A 397 -12.25 0.08 4.77
C LEU A 397 -10.87 -0.09 5.44
N GLY A 398 -9.82 0.00 4.68
CA GLY A 398 -8.43 0.00 5.14
C GLY A 398 -7.55 0.71 4.14
N TRP A 399 -6.30 0.95 4.53
CA TRP A 399 -5.28 1.53 3.67
C TRP A 399 -3.94 0.88 3.93
N GLY A 400 -3.27 0.41 2.88
CA GLY A 400 -1.87 0.01 2.92
C GLY A 400 -1.00 1.15 2.42
N ALA A 401 0.16 1.33 3.03
CA ALA A 401 1.09 2.37 2.61
C ALA A 401 1.61 2.12 1.18
N ASP A 402 1.44 3.09 0.31
CA ASP A 402 2.11 3.13 -1.00
C ASP A 402 3.56 3.63 -0.83
N PHE A 403 3.79 4.50 0.15
CA PHE A 403 5.11 4.93 0.62
C PHE A 403 5.07 5.17 2.14
N PRO A 404 6.19 4.98 2.87
CA PRO A 404 6.21 4.94 4.34
C PRO A 404 6.25 6.34 4.95
N ASP A 405 5.30 7.19 4.60
CA ASP A 405 5.17 8.55 5.08
C ASP A 405 3.75 8.82 5.60
N PRO A 406 3.60 9.57 6.73
CA PRO A 406 2.29 9.91 7.27
C PRO A 406 1.36 10.60 6.27
N ASP A 407 1.90 11.34 5.30
CA ASP A 407 1.09 11.99 4.28
C ASP A 407 0.23 10.98 3.51
N ASN A 408 0.75 9.80 3.22
CA ASN A 408 0.03 8.73 2.54
C ASN A 408 -1.25 8.26 3.26
N PHE A 409 -1.28 8.38 4.60
CA PHE A 409 -2.44 8.05 5.42
C PHE A 409 -3.35 9.25 5.68
N MET A 410 -2.76 10.41 5.94
CA MET A 410 -3.52 11.58 6.35
C MET A 410 -4.18 12.28 5.15
N ASN A 411 -3.58 12.20 3.98
CA ASN A 411 -4.11 12.78 2.74
C ASN A 411 -5.39 12.08 2.23
N LEU A 412 -5.69 10.87 2.73
CA LEU A 412 -6.92 10.14 2.38
C LEU A 412 -8.20 10.90 2.75
N PHE A 413 -8.17 11.69 3.82
CA PHE A 413 -9.36 12.31 4.40
C PHE A 413 -9.46 13.82 4.20
N ILE A 414 -8.56 14.43 3.41
CA ILE A 414 -8.74 15.83 3.00
C ILE A 414 -9.96 15.97 2.09
N LYS A 415 -10.54 17.15 2.07
CA LYS A 415 -11.78 17.43 1.31
C LYS A 415 -11.70 17.06 -0.17
N THR A 416 -10.51 17.25 -0.79
CA THR A 416 -10.31 17.04 -2.22
C THR A 416 -9.86 15.61 -2.57
N SER A 417 -9.66 14.74 -1.59
CA SER A 417 -9.24 13.36 -1.82
C SER A 417 -10.37 12.52 -2.42
N GLY A 418 -10.12 11.88 -3.56
CA GLY A 418 -11.02 10.90 -4.15
C GLY A 418 -11.24 9.66 -3.27
N ASN A 419 -10.37 9.43 -2.28
CA ASN A 419 -10.47 8.33 -1.31
C ASN A 419 -11.33 8.69 -0.07
N ASN A 420 -11.77 9.95 0.06
CA ASN A 420 -12.58 10.40 1.20
C ASN A 420 -14.04 9.98 1.06
N ARG A 421 -14.34 8.69 1.29
CA ARG A 421 -15.70 8.14 1.29
C ARG A 421 -16.51 8.54 2.52
N LEU A 422 -15.89 9.20 3.51
CA LEU A 422 -16.56 9.70 4.73
C LEU A 422 -17.48 10.88 4.44
N ARG A 423 -17.30 11.55 3.30
CA ARG A 423 -17.93 12.83 2.95
C ARG A 423 -17.63 13.93 3.99
N TRP A 424 -16.54 13.75 4.74
CA TRP A 424 -16.07 14.67 5.75
C TRP A 424 -15.20 15.76 5.13
N ALA A 425 -15.39 17.00 5.61
CA ALA A 425 -14.55 18.13 5.22
C ALA A 425 -14.26 18.98 6.47
N ASN A 426 -12.98 19.24 6.72
CA ASN A 426 -12.54 20.10 7.80
C ASN A 426 -11.33 20.92 7.32
N GLN A 427 -11.53 22.22 7.17
CA GLN A 427 -10.49 23.12 6.63
C GLN A 427 -9.22 23.12 7.49
N HIS A 428 -9.36 23.04 8.82
CA HIS A 428 -8.20 23.00 9.71
C HIS A 428 -7.38 21.71 9.52
N TYR A 429 -8.07 20.57 9.37
CA TYR A 429 -7.42 19.30 9.04
C TYR A 429 -6.67 19.38 7.71
N ASP A 430 -7.30 19.91 6.67
CA ASP A 430 -6.68 20.06 5.34
C ASP A 430 -5.42 20.94 5.40
N GLN A 431 -5.46 22.03 6.19
CA GLN A 431 -4.31 22.91 6.42
C GLN A 431 -3.17 22.21 7.18
N LEU A 432 -3.50 21.41 8.20
CA LEU A 432 -2.51 20.63 8.95
C LEU A 432 -1.81 19.60 8.04
N VAL A 433 -2.57 18.84 7.26
CA VAL A 433 -2.00 17.88 6.31
C VAL A 433 -1.12 18.56 5.28
N ALA A 434 -1.59 19.64 4.66
CA ALA A 434 -0.80 20.42 3.70
C ALA A 434 0.49 20.99 4.31
N ARG A 435 0.44 21.46 5.57
CA ARG A 435 1.63 21.92 6.31
C ARG A 435 2.59 20.76 6.60
N GLY A 436 2.06 19.61 7.06
CA GLY A 436 2.83 18.41 7.38
C GLY A 436 3.64 17.87 6.20
N SER A 437 3.11 17.98 4.97
CA SER A 437 3.80 17.53 3.76
C SER A 437 5.02 18.39 3.37
N THR A 438 5.09 19.63 3.85
CA THR A 438 6.14 20.62 3.44
C THR A 438 7.21 20.87 4.51
N LEU A 439 6.96 20.54 5.78
CA LEU A 439 7.90 20.76 6.88
C LEU A 439 9.10 19.82 6.77
N LYS A 440 10.31 20.38 6.88
CA LYS A 440 11.58 19.63 6.79
C LYS A 440 12.02 19.04 8.13
N HIS A 441 11.74 19.75 9.25
CA HIS A 441 12.15 19.29 10.58
C HIS A 441 11.20 18.19 11.10
N PRO A 442 11.71 16.98 11.40
CA PRO A 442 10.87 15.84 11.81
C PRO A 442 10.00 16.12 13.05
N GLN A 443 10.55 16.83 14.04
CA GLN A 443 9.79 17.13 15.25
C GLN A 443 8.60 18.05 15.01
N ASP A 444 8.76 19.09 14.20
CA ASP A 444 7.67 20.02 13.86
C ASP A 444 6.65 19.33 12.97
N ARG A 445 7.11 18.51 12.05
CA ARG A 445 6.28 17.68 11.18
C ARG A 445 5.44 16.70 12.00
N LYS A 446 6.06 16.04 12.99
CA LYS A 446 5.35 15.13 13.90
C LYS A 446 4.25 15.83 14.70
N LYS A 447 4.51 17.02 15.26
CA LYS A 447 3.51 17.80 15.98
C LYS A 447 2.28 18.11 15.13
N VAL A 448 2.48 18.51 13.89
CA VAL A 448 1.39 18.84 12.96
C VAL A 448 0.55 17.59 12.63
N TYR A 449 1.18 16.43 12.40
CA TYR A 449 0.44 15.19 12.18
C TYR A 449 -0.21 14.64 13.45
N ASP A 450 0.38 14.85 14.63
CA ASP A 450 -0.27 14.51 15.90
C ASP A 450 -1.57 15.32 16.08
N GLU A 451 -1.55 16.62 15.81
CA GLU A 451 -2.73 17.50 15.86
C GLU A 451 -3.81 17.06 14.86
N ALA A 452 -3.40 16.75 13.62
CA ALA A 452 -4.31 16.24 12.60
C ALA A 452 -4.94 14.89 12.99
N GLN A 453 -4.16 13.97 13.58
CA GLN A 453 -4.69 12.69 14.08
C GLN A 453 -5.67 12.87 15.24
N VAL A 454 -5.38 13.77 16.18
CA VAL A 454 -6.31 14.12 17.28
C VAL A 454 -7.63 14.63 16.72
N LEU A 455 -7.56 15.53 15.74
CA LEU A 455 -8.77 16.06 15.09
C LEU A 455 -9.59 14.93 14.42
N LEU A 456 -8.91 14.03 13.70
CA LEU A 456 -9.54 12.91 12.99
C LEU A 456 -10.12 11.84 13.92
N THR A 457 -9.42 11.48 15.02
CA THR A 457 -9.73 10.26 15.80
C THR A 457 -10.30 10.52 17.19
N GLU A 458 -10.27 11.77 17.68
CA GLU A 458 -10.78 12.14 19.01
C GLU A 458 -11.82 13.28 18.97
N ILE A 459 -11.60 14.29 18.13
CA ILE A 459 -12.44 15.48 18.09
C ILE A 459 -13.63 15.29 17.15
N GLU A 460 -13.39 14.99 15.88
CA GLU A 460 -14.42 14.85 14.85
C GLU A 460 -14.94 13.42 14.65
N VAL A 461 -14.04 12.46 14.78
CA VAL A 461 -14.30 11.00 14.69
C VAL A 461 -15.16 10.62 13.48
N PRO A 462 -14.81 11.05 12.26
CA PRO A 462 -15.50 10.58 11.05
C PRO A 462 -15.17 9.12 10.73
N MET A 463 -14.17 8.53 11.41
CA MET A 463 -13.76 7.13 11.28
C MET A 463 -13.21 6.59 12.60
N ILE A 464 -13.19 5.27 12.73
CA ILE A 464 -12.68 4.54 13.90
C ILE A 464 -11.55 3.64 13.45
N PRO A 465 -10.26 3.95 13.72
CA PRO A 465 -9.17 3.02 13.58
C PRO A 465 -9.36 1.84 14.52
N LEU A 466 -9.07 0.63 14.07
CA LEU A 466 -9.26 -0.58 14.87
C LEU A 466 -7.96 -1.34 15.12
N PHE A 467 -7.22 -1.61 14.07
CA PHE A 467 -5.95 -2.34 14.16
C PHE A 467 -5.06 -2.09 12.92
N VAL A 468 -3.81 -2.45 13.08
CA VAL A 468 -2.82 -2.57 12.03
C VAL A 468 -2.69 -4.04 11.67
N SER A 469 -2.75 -4.37 10.38
CA SER A 469 -2.64 -5.75 9.89
C SER A 469 -1.22 -6.31 10.07
N ALA A 470 -1.08 -7.63 9.96
CA ALA A 470 0.21 -8.30 9.96
C ALA A 470 0.32 -9.30 8.81
N GLN A 471 1.51 -9.39 8.24
CA GLN A 471 1.87 -10.42 7.27
C GLN A 471 2.28 -11.70 8.00
N ASN A 472 1.84 -12.84 7.50
CA ASN A 472 2.15 -14.17 8.03
C ASN A 472 2.68 -15.03 6.90
N LEU A 473 3.92 -15.49 7.03
CA LEU A 473 4.63 -16.24 5.98
C LEU A 473 5.19 -17.55 6.54
N LEU A 474 5.28 -18.55 5.68
CA LEU A 474 6.17 -19.68 5.85
C LEU A 474 7.31 -19.58 4.83
N VAL A 475 8.53 -19.74 5.32
CA VAL A 475 9.76 -19.65 4.53
C VAL A 475 10.67 -20.81 4.92
N LYS A 476 11.09 -21.61 3.95
CA LYS A 476 11.98 -22.75 4.19
C LYS A 476 13.29 -22.31 4.86
N PRO A 477 13.83 -23.10 5.83
CA PRO A 477 14.98 -22.69 6.62
C PRO A 477 16.26 -22.49 5.84
N TYR A 478 16.38 -23.08 4.64
CA TYR A 478 17.54 -22.91 3.76
C TYR A 478 17.49 -21.60 2.94
N ILE A 479 16.38 -20.87 2.96
CA ILE A 479 16.25 -19.55 2.33
C ILE A 479 16.92 -18.51 3.22
N ARG A 480 17.91 -17.79 2.69
CA ARG A 480 18.64 -16.71 3.35
C ARG A 480 18.46 -15.39 2.58
N GLY A 481 18.67 -14.29 3.29
CA GLY A 481 18.60 -12.94 2.69
C GLY A 481 17.20 -12.41 2.49
N LEU A 482 16.14 -13.22 2.67
CA LEU A 482 14.78 -12.76 2.64
C LEU A 482 14.51 -11.90 3.90
N LYS A 483 14.27 -10.62 3.69
CA LYS A 483 13.90 -9.68 4.76
C LYS A 483 12.45 -9.27 4.54
N THR A 484 11.61 -9.57 5.52
CA THR A 484 10.24 -9.05 5.57
C THR A 484 10.28 -7.57 5.96
N ASN A 485 9.47 -6.74 5.34
CA ASN A 485 9.30 -5.34 5.69
C ASN A 485 7.80 -5.01 5.84
N ALA A 486 7.54 -3.86 6.42
CA ALA A 486 6.17 -3.46 6.75
C ALA A 486 5.32 -3.06 5.52
N MET A 487 5.91 -2.96 4.33
CA MET A 487 5.21 -2.71 3.05
C MET A 487 5.10 -3.95 2.16
N GLU A 488 5.49 -5.14 2.67
CA GLU A 488 5.44 -6.42 1.94
C GLU A 488 6.29 -6.47 0.65
N LEU A 489 7.23 -5.55 0.49
CA LEU A 489 8.10 -5.53 -0.68
C LEU A 489 9.06 -6.73 -0.65
N LEU A 490 9.04 -7.52 -1.70
CA LEU A 490 9.84 -8.73 -1.86
C LEU A 490 10.95 -8.50 -2.89
N TYR A 491 12.18 -8.26 -2.43
CA TYR A 491 13.36 -8.10 -3.29
C TYR A 491 14.07 -9.44 -3.47
N LEU A 492 13.76 -10.15 -4.53
CA LEU A 492 14.29 -11.48 -4.83
C LEU A 492 15.81 -11.47 -5.08
N LYS A 493 16.37 -10.36 -5.56
CA LYS A 493 17.83 -10.20 -5.77
C LYS A 493 18.67 -10.39 -4.50
N ARG A 494 18.05 -10.24 -3.32
CA ARG A 494 18.73 -10.39 -2.01
C ARG A 494 18.66 -11.81 -1.46
N ILE A 495 17.91 -12.70 -2.10
CA ILE A 495 17.68 -14.07 -1.65
C ILE A 495 18.80 -15.01 -2.15
N ARG A 496 19.16 -15.98 -1.31
CA ARG A 496 20.00 -17.11 -1.67
C ARG A 496 19.53 -18.38 -0.98
N ILE A 497 19.81 -19.52 -1.58
CA ILE A 497 19.55 -20.84 -1.02
C ILE A 497 20.89 -21.40 -0.48
N GLU A 498 20.92 -21.73 0.80
CA GLU A 498 22.04 -22.42 1.44
C GLU A 498 21.64 -23.87 1.63
N LYS A 499 22.47 -24.82 1.11
CA LYS A 499 22.24 -26.24 1.37
C LYS A 499 22.28 -26.48 2.87
N ALA A 500 21.34 -27.26 3.39
CA ALA A 500 21.42 -27.75 4.74
C ALA A 500 22.75 -28.55 4.87
N SER A 501 23.62 -28.07 5.76
CA SER A 501 24.86 -28.77 6.11
C SER A 501 24.57 -30.08 6.83
#